data_2d4b3d141b7cb8905934824e9455de73
#
_entry.id   2d4b3d141b7cb8905934824e9455de73
#
_cell.length_a   1.000
_cell.length_b   1.000
_cell.length_c   1.000
_cell.angle_alpha   90.00
_cell.angle_beta   90.00
_cell.angle_gamma   90.00
#
_symmetry.space_group_name_H-M   'P 1'
#
loop_
_entity.id
_entity.type
_entity.pdbx_description
1 polymer ?
#
loop_
_entity_poly.entity_id
_entity_poly.type
_entity_poly.pdbx_seq_one_letter_code
_entity_poly.pdbx_strand_id
1 'polypeptide(L)'
;YHAEGDVNSVIEPHGFLLVDNGGQYDCGTTDITRTYPVGPLTDNERRYYTWVLQSHIDMARAVFLDYCTGFALDTFARGPVWAHKVNYRCGTGHGVGFISGVHEGPQSLRPNNPVIFKPGMTITDEPGIYETDEVGIRIENELECIDLGENQYGHWLGFAPLTLVPISTEPVLVDELSRDPINWLND
;
A
#
# COMPACT_ATOMS: atom_id res chain seq x y z
N TYR A 1 -7.24 6.99 15.32
CA TYR A 1 -8.13 6.05 16.02
C TYR A 1 -7.53 5.69 17.37
N HIS A 2 -8.34 5.79 18.41
CA HIS A 2 -7.98 5.36 19.74
C HIS A 2 -9.14 4.53 20.29
N ALA A 3 -8.86 3.29 20.67
CA ALA A 3 -9.85 2.45 21.34
C ALA A 3 -9.96 2.88 22.81
N GLU A 4 -11.15 3.24 23.26
CA GLU A 4 -11.44 3.65 24.63
C GLU A 4 -12.53 2.79 25.23
N GLY A 5 -12.31 2.30 26.46
CA GLY A 5 -13.33 1.58 27.22
C GLY A 5 -13.78 0.26 26.60
N ASP A 6 -15.09 0.04 26.59
CA ASP A 6 -15.71 -1.23 26.19
C ASP A 6 -16.06 -1.31 24.68
N VAL A 7 -15.42 -0.50 23.83
CA VAL A 7 -15.64 -0.48 22.37
C VAL A 7 -14.85 -1.55 21.60
N ASN A 8 -14.30 -2.52 22.30
CA ASN A 8 -13.53 -3.60 21.69
C ASN A 8 -14.47 -4.66 21.08
N SER A 9 -14.25 -4.99 19.82
CA SER A 9 -14.87 -6.15 19.19
C SER A 9 -14.09 -7.43 19.50
N VAL A 10 -14.78 -8.54 19.54
CA VAL A 10 -14.16 -9.87 19.62
C VAL A 10 -13.89 -10.36 18.21
N ILE A 11 -12.69 -10.90 17.98
CA ILE A 11 -12.35 -11.51 16.68
C ILE A 11 -13.22 -12.76 16.52
N GLU A 12 -13.99 -12.81 15.44
CA GLU A 12 -14.82 -13.95 15.09
C GLU A 12 -14.15 -14.81 14.01
N PRO A 13 -14.44 -16.12 13.94
CA PRO A 13 -13.77 -17.02 13.00
C PRO A 13 -14.34 -16.91 11.58
N HIS A 14 -14.40 -15.71 11.02
CA HIS A 14 -14.79 -15.43 9.63
C HIS A 14 -14.22 -14.07 9.18
N GLY A 15 -14.11 -13.87 7.86
CA GLY A 15 -13.69 -12.61 7.28
C GLY A 15 -12.20 -12.32 7.50
N PHE A 16 -11.86 -11.05 7.64
CA PHE A 16 -10.50 -10.56 7.77
C PHE A 16 -10.20 -9.93 9.14
N LEU A 17 -8.95 -10.05 9.54
CA LEU A 17 -8.31 -9.21 10.56
C LEU A 17 -7.30 -8.30 9.88
N LEU A 18 -7.57 -7.00 9.87
CA LEU A 18 -6.61 -5.97 9.47
C LEU A 18 -5.79 -5.57 10.70
N VAL A 19 -4.48 -5.65 10.58
CA VAL A 19 -3.53 -5.28 11.63
C VAL A 19 -2.58 -4.23 11.07
N ASP A 20 -2.60 -3.05 11.66
CA ASP A 20 -1.74 -1.92 11.35
C ASP A 20 -0.81 -1.68 12.53
N ASN A 21 0.49 -1.75 12.29
CA ASN A 21 1.52 -1.66 13.31
C ASN A 21 2.59 -0.65 12.92
N GLY A 22 2.88 0.25 13.85
CA GLY A 22 4.04 1.15 13.79
C GLY A 22 5.01 0.87 14.93
N GLY A 23 6.31 0.98 14.66
CA GLY A 23 7.37 0.89 15.65
C GLY A 23 8.25 2.13 15.62
N GLN A 24 8.60 2.66 16.80
CA GLN A 24 9.57 3.77 16.92
C GLN A 24 10.86 3.27 17.55
N TYR A 25 11.97 3.51 16.90
CA TYR A 25 13.29 3.07 17.27
C TYR A 25 14.28 4.25 17.26
N ASP A 26 15.42 4.11 17.93
CA ASP A 26 16.47 5.14 17.91
C ASP A 26 17.06 5.38 16.51
N CYS A 27 16.82 4.47 15.58
CA CYS A 27 17.35 4.50 14.20
C CYS A 27 16.28 4.64 13.12
N GLY A 28 15.01 4.86 13.47
CA GLY A 28 13.93 5.08 12.52
C GLY A 28 12.56 4.70 13.04
N THR A 29 11.56 4.94 12.22
CA THR A 29 10.15 4.59 12.48
C THR A 29 9.69 3.62 11.40
N THR A 30 8.87 2.62 11.75
CA THR A 30 8.28 1.67 10.81
C THR A 30 6.78 1.81 10.76
N ASP A 31 6.22 1.50 9.60
CA ASP A 31 4.78 1.43 9.36
C ASP A 31 4.45 0.23 8.47
N ILE A 32 3.48 -0.57 8.87
CA ILE A 32 3.09 -1.76 8.11
C ILE A 32 1.65 -2.16 8.41
N THR A 33 0.90 -2.46 7.38
CA THR A 33 -0.41 -3.11 7.50
C THR A 33 -0.41 -4.45 6.79
N ARG A 34 -1.03 -5.43 7.46
CA ARG A 34 -1.41 -6.72 6.87
C ARG A 34 -2.88 -7.02 7.13
N THR A 35 -3.52 -7.63 6.17
CA THR A 35 -4.88 -8.15 6.28
C THR A 35 -4.85 -9.67 6.17
N TYR A 36 -5.25 -10.35 7.23
CA TYR A 36 -5.19 -11.81 7.34
C TYR A 36 -6.60 -12.41 7.32
N PRO A 37 -6.84 -13.50 6.57
CA PRO A 37 -8.07 -14.26 6.73
C PRO A 37 -8.09 -14.92 8.12
N VAL A 38 -9.20 -14.80 8.83
CA VAL A 38 -9.40 -15.44 10.14
C VAL A 38 -10.49 -16.51 10.11
N GLY A 39 -10.95 -16.86 8.92
CA GLY A 39 -11.94 -17.88 8.65
C GLY A 39 -12.45 -17.82 7.22
N PRO A 40 -13.61 -18.43 6.92
CA PRO A 40 -14.17 -18.42 5.59
C PRO A 40 -14.39 -16.99 5.06
N LEU A 41 -14.09 -16.79 3.78
CA LEU A 41 -14.24 -15.52 3.06
C LEU A 41 -15.34 -15.63 2.02
N THR A 42 -16.09 -14.56 1.83
CA THR A 42 -17.00 -14.39 0.70
C THR A 42 -16.23 -14.13 -0.61
N ASP A 43 -16.89 -14.32 -1.75
CA ASP A 43 -16.31 -14.00 -3.06
C ASP A 43 -15.97 -12.51 -3.19
N ASN A 44 -16.76 -11.61 -2.60
CA ASN A 44 -16.49 -10.17 -2.63
C ASN A 44 -15.24 -9.82 -1.81
N GLU A 45 -15.08 -10.38 -0.62
CA GLU A 45 -13.89 -10.18 0.21
C GLU A 45 -12.62 -10.63 -0.53
N ARG A 46 -12.65 -11.78 -1.21
CA ARG A 46 -11.53 -12.25 -2.02
C ARG A 46 -11.23 -11.33 -3.19
N ARG A 47 -12.25 -10.83 -3.91
CA ARG A 47 -12.07 -9.86 -5.00
C ARG A 47 -11.46 -8.56 -4.49
N TYR A 48 -12.00 -7.98 -3.43
CA TYR A 48 -11.48 -6.75 -2.84
C TYR A 48 -10.03 -6.90 -2.38
N TYR A 49 -9.71 -8.02 -1.74
CA TYR A 49 -8.33 -8.32 -1.35
C TYR A 49 -7.40 -8.39 -2.57
N THR A 50 -7.83 -9.08 -3.63
CA THR A 50 -7.05 -9.23 -4.86
C THR A 50 -6.82 -7.87 -5.55
N TRP A 51 -7.83 -7.01 -5.60
CA TRP A 51 -7.70 -5.67 -6.19
C TRP A 51 -6.82 -4.74 -5.36
N VAL A 52 -6.87 -4.81 -4.03
CA VAL A 52 -5.95 -4.08 -3.14
C VAL A 52 -4.53 -4.57 -3.34
N LEU A 53 -4.32 -5.88 -3.41
CA LEU A 53 -3.00 -6.46 -3.68
C LEU A 53 -2.46 -6.02 -5.05
N GLN A 54 -3.27 -6.03 -6.09
CA GLN A 54 -2.88 -5.53 -7.42
C GLN A 54 -2.48 -4.05 -7.35
N SER A 55 -3.25 -3.22 -6.62
CA SER A 55 -2.96 -1.80 -6.41
C SER A 55 -1.60 -1.59 -5.74
N HIS A 56 -1.34 -2.35 -4.69
CA HIS A 56 -0.07 -2.35 -3.96
C HIS A 56 1.11 -2.74 -4.87
N ILE A 57 0.98 -3.84 -5.61
CA ILE A 57 2.05 -4.32 -6.50
C ILE A 57 2.32 -3.33 -7.64
N ASP A 58 1.28 -2.78 -8.26
CA ASP A 58 1.45 -1.84 -9.37
C ASP A 58 2.15 -0.55 -8.91
N MET A 59 1.87 -0.10 -7.67
CA MET A 59 2.57 1.04 -7.08
C MET A 59 4.03 0.69 -6.74
N ALA A 60 4.27 -0.44 -6.07
CA ALA A 60 5.62 -0.87 -5.68
C ALA A 60 6.55 -1.07 -6.88
N ARG A 61 6.00 -1.44 -8.05
CA ARG A 61 6.74 -1.67 -9.31
C ARG A 61 6.81 -0.45 -10.22
N ALA A 62 6.27 0.68 -9.81
CA ALA A 62 6.23 1.88 -10.65
C ALA A 62 7.65 2.31 -11.06
N VAL A 63 7.83 2.56 -12.35
CA VAL A 63 9.02 3.20 -12.94
C VAL A 63 8.58 4.52 -13.53
N PHE A 64 9.24 5.61 -13.16
CA PHE A 64 8.79 6.95 -13.49
C PHE A 64 9.95 7.92 -13.67
N LEU A 65 9.67 9.06 -14.29
CA LEU A 65 10.65 10.12 -14.50
C LEU A 65 10.82 11.00 -13.26
N ASP A 66 11.99 11.54 -13.04
CA ASP A 66 12.43 12.31 -11.87
C ASP A 66 11.66 13.63 -11.62
N TYR A 67 10.73 13.99 -12.47
CA TYR A 67 9.80 15.10 -12.29
C TYR A 67 8.38 14.68 -11.88
N CYS A 68 8.14 13.37 -11.68
CA CYS A 68 6.82 12.89 -11.27
C CYS A 68 6.50 13.29 -9.83
N THR A 69 5.25 13.69 -9.64
CA THR A 69 4.71 14.12 -8.36
C THR A 69 3.93 13.00 -7.67
N GLY A 70 3.73 13.11 -6.36
CA GLY A 70 2.88 12.19 -5.61
C GLY A 70 1.47 12.06 -6.19
N PHE A 71 0.92 13.13 -6.76
CA PHE A 71 -0.36 13.09 -7.47
C PHE A 71 -0.33 12.17 -8.70
N ALA A 72 0.72 12.24 -9.51
CA ALA A 72 0.85 11.40 -10.70
C ALA A 72 1.05 9.92 -10.33
N LEU A 73 1.88 9.67 -9.30
CA LEU A 73 2.20 8.31 -8.84
C LEU A 73 1.02 7.62 -8.13
N ASP A 74 0.20 8.34 -7.38
CA ASP A 74 -1.01 7.82 -6.73
C ASP A 74 -1.94 7.07 -7.71
N THR A 75 -1.89 7.43 -8.98
CA THR A 75 -2.69 6.80 -10.04
C THR A 75 -2.29 5.33 -10.29
N PHE A 76 -1.03 4.94 -10.06
CA PHE A 76 -0.61 3.54 -10.20
C PHE A 76 -1.37 2.64 -9.22
N ALA A 77 -1.52 3.06 -7.98
CA ALA A 77 -2.29 2.31 -7.00
C ALA A 77 -3.81 2.39 -7.21
N ARG A 78 -4.32 3.55 -7.66
CA ARG A 78 -5.77 3.69 -7.85
C ARG A 78 -6.28 3.02 -9.12
N GLY A 79 -5.45 2.90 -10.15
CA GLY A 79 -5.82 2.31 -11.44
C GLY A 79 -6.53 0.96 -11.32
N PRO A 80 -5.97 -0.04 -10.62
CA PRO A 80 -6.59 -1.35 -10.45
C PRO A 80 -7.98 -1.28 -9.82
N VAL A 81 -8.17 -0.54 -8.72
CA VAL A 81 -9.50 -0.44 -8.08
C VAL A 81 -10.48 0.38 -8.91
N TRP A 82 -10.03 1.44 -9.60
CA TRP A 82 -10.88 2.21 -10.50
C TRP A 82 -11.37 1.43 -11.71
N ALA A 83 -10.60 0.46 -12.19
CA ALA A 83 -11.03 -0.43 -13.26
C ALA A 83 -12.33 -1.18 -12.90
N HIS A 84 -12.55 -1.41 -11.60
CA HIS A 84 -13.76 -2.02 -11.06
C HIS A 84 -14.79 -1.00 -10.55
N LYS A 85 -14.57 0.31 -10.76
CA LYS A 85 -15.41 1.42 -10.27
C LYS A 85 -15.50 1.49 -8.74
N VAL A 86 -14.49 0.97 -8.07
CA VAL A 86 -14.27 1.07 -6.62
C VAL A 86 -13.24 2.17 -6.35
N ASN A 87 -13.32 2.81 -5.19
CA ASN A 87 -12.37 3.83 -4.78
C ASN A 87 -12.21 3.84 -3.27
N TYR A 88 -11.05 4.30 -2.80
CA TYR A 88 -10.81 4.60 -1.40
C TYR A 88 -10.59 6.11 -1.21
N ARG A 89 -11.01 6.64 -0.05
CA ARG A 89 -11.06 8.08 0.24
C ARG A 89 -9.81 8.59 0.98
N CYS A 90 -8.97 7.68 1.49
CA CYS A 90 -7.69 8.01 2.10
C CYS A 90 -6.60 8.27 1.06
N GLY A 91 -5.42 8.73 1.49
CA GLY A 91 -4.21 8.71 0.68
C GLY A 91 -3.77 7.28 0.41
N THR A 92 -2.95 7.09 -0.60
CA THR A 92 -2.28 5.81 -0.88
C THR A 92 -0.99 5.64 -0.07
N GLY A 93 -0.44 6.75 0.41
CA GLY A 93 0.78 6.71 1.20
C GLY A 93 1.28 8.08 1.62
N HIS A 94 2.22 8.07 2.56
CA HIS A 94 2.84 9.24 3.18
C HIS A 94 4.31 8.99 3.45
N GLY A 95 5.10 10.06 3.63
CA GLY A 95 6.46 9.95 4.12
C GLY A 95 6.49 9.45 5.56
N VAL A 96 7.56 8.77 5.93
CA VAL A 96 7.78 8.23 7.28
C VAL A 96 8.93 8.96 7.95
N GLY A 97 8.73 9.39 9.20
CA GLY A 97 9.72 10.13 9.95
C GLY A 97 10.84 9.27 10.55
N PHE A 98 12.01 9.85 10.72
CA PHE A 98 13.16 9.15 11.33
C PHE A 98 13.01 9.02 12.86
N ILE A 99 12.76 10.12 13.57
CA ILE A 99 12.54 10.17 15.03
C ILE A 99 11.26 10.94 15.35
N SER A 100 10.48 11.32 14.35
CA SER A 100 9.25 12.11 14.48
C SER A 100 8.00 11.22 14.40
N GLY A 101 6.89 11.80 14.01
CA GLY A 101 5.68 11.01 13.77
C GLY A 101 5.80 10.06 12.58
N VAL A 102 5.03 8.99 12.60
CA VAL A 102 4.95 8.05 11.48
C VAL A 102 4.53 8.76 10.18
N HIS A 103 3.61 9.70 10.26
CA HIS A 103 3.23 10.56 9.13
C HIS A 103 4.14 11.79 9.05
N GLU A 104 5.12 11.77 8.15
CA GLU A 104 6.01 12.91 7.92
C GLU A 104 6.14 13.20 6.43
N GLY A 105 5.72 14.43 6.05
CA GLY A 105 5.85 14.94 4.70
C GLY A 105 7.23 15.53 4.40
N PRO A 106 7.40 16.21 3.25
CA PRO A 106 6.33 16.77 2.39
C PRO A 106 5.74 15.81 1.35
N GLN A 107 6.40 14.66 1.04
CA GLN A 107 5.92 13.70 0.04
C GLN A 107 4.72 12.91 0.56
N SER A 108 3.81 12.60 -0.34
CA SER A 108 2.71 11.65 -0.11
C SER A 108 2.13 11.19 -1.44
N LEU A 109 1.58 9.99 -1.46
CA LEU A 109 0.80 9.44 -2.57
C LEU A 109 -0.67 9.76 -2.33
N ARG A 110 -1.14 10.85 -2.91
CA ARG A 110 -2.55 11.28 -2.81
C ARG A 110 -2.91 12.27 -3.90
N PRO A 111 -4.21 12.37 -4.25
CA PRO A 111 -4.69 13.45 -5.09
C PRO A 111 -4.27 14.80 -4.48
N ASN A 112 -3.71 15.68 -5.30
CA ASN A 112 -3.27 17.04 -4.96
C ASN A 112 -1.91 17.18 -4.27
N ASN A 113 -1.08 16.13 -4.15
CA ASN A 113 0.29 16.32 -3.68
C ASN A 113 1.23 16.69 -4.85
N PRO A 114 1.78 17.92 -4.89
CA PRO A 114 2.64 18.40 -5.96
C PRO A 114 4.13 18.09 -5.73
N VAL A 115 4.48 17.39 -4.65
CA VAL A 115 5.88 17.13 -4.32
C VAL A 115 6.47 16.14 -5.32
N ILE A 116 7.61 16.50 -5.88
CA ILE A 116 8.40 15.67 -6.78
C ILE A 116 9.23 14.70 -5.94
N PHE A 117 9.18 13.42 -6.31
CA PHE A 117 9.96 12.39 -5.65
C PHE A 117 11.44 12.49 -5.98
N LYS A 118 12.29 12.11 -5.02
CA LYS A 118 13.74 12.07 -5.17
C LYS A 118 14.30 10.79 -4.55
N PRO A 119 15.41 10.26 -5.06
CA PRO A 119 16.10 9.12 -4.45
C PRO A 119 16.38 9.34 -2.96
N GLY A 120 16.18 8.29 -2.16
CA GLY A 120 16.31 8.32 -0.71
C GLY A 120 15.06 8.78 0.06
N MET A 121 14.00 9.22 -0.62
CA MET A 121 12.72 9.46 0.03
C MET A 121 12.04 8.14 0.37
N THR A 122 11.54 8.01 1.60
CA THR A 122 10.69 6.89 2.02
C THR A 122 9.22 7.26 1.88
N ILE A 123 8.40 6.26 1.58
CA ILE A 123 6.97 6.43 1.36
C ILE A 123 6.23 5.16 1.72
N THR A 124 5.08 5.24 2.38
CA THR A 124 4.19 4.10 2.50
C THR A 124 3.43 3.87 1.20
N ASP A 125 3.13 2.61 0.92
CA ASP A 125 2.28 2.16 -0.17
C ASP A 125 1.18 1.30 0.44
N GLU A 126 0.04 1.95 0.74
CA GLU A 126 -1.03 1.43 1.60
C GLU A 126 -2.44 1.58 0.97
N PRO A 127 -2.63 1.14 -0.28
CA PRO A 127 -3.97 1.15 -0.86
C PRO A 127 -4.93 0.28 -0.03
N GLY A 128 -6.21 0.64 -0.02
CA GLY A 128 -7.21 -0.12 0.72
C GLY A 128 -8.59 -0.03 0.12
N ILE A 129 -9.50 -0.89 0.56
CA ILE A 129 -10.93 -0.84 0.30
C ILE A 129 -11.64 -0.93 1.64
N TYR A 130 -12.60 -0.03 1.86
CA TYR A 130 -13.34 0.08 3.12
C TYR A 130 -14.82 0.25 2.80
N GLU A 131 -15.58 -0.84 2.94
CA GLU A 131 -17.02 -0.86 2.74
C GLU A 131 -17.71 -0.95 4.09
N THR A 132 -18.61 0.01 4.35
CA THR A 132 -19.29 0.15 5.64
C THR A 132 -20.07 -1.12 5.98
N ASP A 133 -19.85 -1.64 7.19
CA ASP A 133 -20.48 -2.87 7.72
C ASP A 133 -20.21 -4.14 6.89
N GLU A 134 -19.27 -4.09 5.94
CA GLU A 134 -18.90 -5.23 5.09
C GLU A 134 -17.45 -5.63 5.31
N VAL A 135 -16.49 -4.78 4.93
CA VAL A 135 -15.07 -5.17 4.97
C VAL A 135 -14.12 -3.96 5.01
N GLY A 136 -12.98 -4.14 5.69
CA GLY A 136 -11.82 -3.25 5.60
C GLY A 136 -10.58 -4.06 5.23
N ILE A 137 -9.92 -3.65 4.15
CA ILE A 137 -8.70 -4.29 3.64
C ILE A 137 -7.67 -3.19 3.36
N ARG A 138 -6.45 -3.37 3.88
CA ARG A 138 -5.25 -2.60 3.52
C ARG A 138 -4.05 -3.52 3.46
N ILE A 139 -3.21 -3.34 2.48
CA ILE A 139 -1.89 -3.99 2.36
C ILE A 139 -0.88 -2.88 2.24
N GLU A 140 0.12 -2.89 3.10
CA GLU A 140 1.08 -1.81 3.22
C GLU A 140 2.51 -2.28 3.35
N ASN A 141 3.40 -1.64 2.60
CA ASN A 141 4.84 -1.66 2.78
C ASN A 141 5.39 -0.24 2.82
N GLU A 142 6.52 -0.06 3.50
CA GLU A 142 7.39 1.09 3.26
C GLU A 142 8.28 0.81 2.04
N LEU A 143 8.42 1.83 1.20
CA LEU A 143 9.24 1.83 0.01
C LEU A 143 10.29 2.94 0.08
N GLU A 144 11.47 2.69 -0.47
CA GLU A 144 12.47 3.72 -0.76
C GLU A 144 12.41 4.10 -2.24
N CYS A 145 12.39 5.39 -2.54
CA CYS A 145 12.57 5.89 -3.90
C CYS A 145 14.04 5.71 -4.30
N ILE A 146 14.29 4.96 -5.36
CA ILE A 146 15.63 4.63 -5.85
C ILE A 146 15.91 5.20 -7.23
N ASP A 147 17.19 5.44 -7.50
CA ASP A 147 17.71 5.85 -8.81
C ASP A 147 17.87 4.64 -9.74
N LEU A 148 17.26 4.70 -10.92
CA LEU A 148 17.36 3.69 -11.96
C LEU A 148 18.24 4.13 -13.15
N GLY A 149 18.88 5.32 -13.06
CA GLY A 149 19.76 5.85 -14.06
C GLY A 149 19.07 6.69 -15.15
N GLU A 150 19.86 7.11 -16.13
CA GLU A 150 19.43 8.02 -17.18
C GLU A 150 19.55 7.39 -18.58
N ASN A 151 18.65 7.76 -19.46
CA ASN A 151 18.72 7.45 -20.89
C ASN A 151 18.27 8.65 -21.74
N GLN A 152 18.13 8.47 -23.05
CA GLN A 152 17.72 9.53 -23.97
C GLN A 152 16.35 10.17 -23.69
N TYR A 153 15.52 9.55 -22.85
CA TYR A 153 14.19 10.05 -22.49
C TYR A 153 14.17 10.79 -21.16
N GLY A 154 15.23 10.69 -20.35
CA GLY A 154 15.39 11.36 -19.07
C GLY A 154 15.95 10.47 -17.96
N HIS A 155 15.87 10.98 -16.74
CA HIS A 155 16.32 10.30 -15.53
C HIS A 155 15.16 9.51 -14.90
N TRP A 156 15.39 8.23 -14.62
CA TRP A 156 14.37 7.29 -14.17
C TRP A 156 14.53 6.95 -12.71
N LEU A 157 13.41 6.89 -12.03
CA LEU A 157 13.29 6.48 -10.64
C LEU A 157 12.34 5.28 -10.54
N GLY A 158 12.42 4.61 -9.41
CA GLY A 158 11.53 3.50 -9.04
C GLY A 158 11.45 3.35 -7.54
N PHE A 159 10.90 2.24 -7.08
CA PHE A 159 10.79 1.93 -5.67
C PHE A 159 11.47 0.59 -5.34
N ALA A 160 12.05 0.54 -4.14
CA ALA A 160 12.56 -0.68 -3.53
C ALA A 160 11.83 -0.90 -2.19
N PRO A 161 11.34 -2.13 -1.90
CA PRO A 161 10.66 -2.40 -0.64
C PRO A 161 11.65 -2.39 0.53
N LEU A 162 11.30 -1.69 1.60
CA LEU A 162 11.97 -1.75 2.91
C LEU A 162 11.30 -2.81 3.80
N THR A 163 9.99 -2.99 3.66
CA THR A 163 9.21 -3.99 4.39
C THR A 163 9.35 -5.37 3.76
N LEU A 164 9.80 -6.36 4.53
CA LEU A 164 10.02 -7.74 4.06
C LEU A 164 9.05 -8.76 4.70
N VAL A 165 7.99 -8.29 5.37
CA VAL A 165 6.99 -9.17 5.99
C VAL A 165 6.10 -9.78 4.91
N PRO A 166 5.92 -11.12 4.89
CA PRO A 166 5.10 -11.78 3.88
C PRO A 166 3.65 -11.27 3.81
N ILE A 167 3.12 -11.22 2.60
CA ILE A 167 1.71 -10.92 2.32
C ILE A 167 0.95 -12.25 2.26
N SER A 168 -0.26 -12.31 2.85
CA SER A 168 -1.10 -13.51 2.77
C SER A 168 -1.58 -13.75 1.33
N THR A 169 -1.29 -14.92 0.79
CA THR A 169 -1.72 -15.30 -0.57
C THR A 169 -3.01 -16.15 -0.58
N GLU A 170 -3.48 -16.59 0.59
CA GLU A 170 -4.69 -17.43 0.72
C GLU A 170 -5.96 -16.78 0.13
N PRO A 171 -6.21 -15.45 0.33
CA PRO A 171 -7.41 -14.82 -0.22
C PRO A 171 -7.37 -14.57 -1.72
N VAL A 172 -6.20 -14.67 -2.35
CA VAL A 172 -5.94 -14.20 -3.70
C VAL A 172 -6.67 -15.03 -4.76
N LEU A 173 -7.38 -14.36 -5.65
CA LEU A 173 -7.96 -14.93 -6.87
C LEU A 173 -6.91 -14.83 -8.00
N VAL A 174 -6.09 -15.87 -8.14
CA VAL A 174 -4.95 -15.90 -9.06
C VAL A 174 -5.36 -15.62 -10.50
N ASP A 175 -6.55 -16.07 -10.91
CA ASP A 175 -7.08 -15.86 -12.27
C ASP A 175 -7.44 -14.38 -12.55
N GLU A 176 -7.58 -13.56 -11.52
CA GLU A 176 -7.83 -12.11 -11.63
C GLU A 176 -6.54 -11.29 -11.65
N LEU A 177 -5.39 -11.89 -11.32
CA LEU A 177 -4.08 -11.24 -11.40
C LEU A 177 -3.44 -11.44 -12.77
N SER A 178 -2.76 -10.42 -13.29
CA SER A 178 -1.88 -10.59 -14.44
C SER A 178 -0.62 -11.39 -14.05
N ARG A 179 0.16 -11.85 -15.04
CA ARG A 179 1.38 -12.64 -14.77
C ARG A 179 2.44 -11.90 -13.97
N ASP A 180 2.58 -10.61 -14.21
CA ASP A 180 3.63 -9.80 -13.58
C ASP A 180 3.49 -9.68 -12.06
N PRO A 181 2.31 -9.39 -11.48
CA PRO A 181 2.07 -9.45 -10.05
C PRO A 181 2.34 -10.83 -9.44
N ILE A 182 1.99 -11.91 -10.15
CA ILE A 182 2.26 -13.27 -9.67
C ILE A 182 3.77 -13.52 -9.56
N ASN A 183 4.56 -13.06 -10.53
CA ASN A 183 6.01 -13.17 -10.49
C ASN A 183 6.58 -12.35 -9.32
N TRP A 184 6.12 -11.13 -9.14
CA TRP A 184 6.57 -10.24 -8.05
C TRP A 184 6.31 -10.83 -6.66
N LEU A 185 5.20 -11.56 -6.46
CA LEU A 185 4.89 -12.23 -5.20
C LEU A 185 5.80 -13.43 -4.90
N ASN A 186 6.51 -13.95 -5.90
CA ASN A 186 7.37 -15.12 -5.78
C ASN A 186 8.87 -14.76 -5.66
N ASP A 187 9.24 -13.51 -5.95
CA ASP A 187 10.59 -12.98 -5.84
C ASP A 187 10.88 -12.44 -4.43
#